data_4d2373e8b83f4ca9b0b2d5283bae6c47
#
_entry.id   4d2373e8b83f4ca9b0b2d5283bae6c47
#
_cell.length_a   1.000
_cell.length_b   1.000
_cell.length_c   1.000
_cell.angle_alpha   90.00
_cell.angle_beta   90.00
_cell.angle_gamma   90.00
#
_symmetry.space_group_name_H-M   'P 1'
#
loop_
_entity.id
_entity.type
_entity.pdbx_description
1 polymer ?
#
loop_
_entity_poly.entity_id
_entity_poly.type
_entity_poly.pdbx_seq_one_letter_code
_entity_poly.pdbx_strand_id
1 'polypeptide(L)'
;MATSAEQIEVRPVLSRADVEPFWRASLAAQGGDPAFTPALLKEMVDVLTPGATPFAKANDGRSFVAFRGGRPVGRLYAVKHHAHLEKHHDGAGHFGFLEAIDDDAVWDALFEAASAFLRERGLTKIGGPYSASVNHECGLLVEGYGSRSTTHTNYAPPYYAAQLERLGFRGVKDIMAYEGAVATSRLPQRVTRARARWRDSANLVLKPAVGPEALAAVNDVYNDAWSRNWGSVPTSLEEARFLAEMASDIMPKDWATLAYWFDRPIGVLCMAPDLNQAIHDLKGRLLPFGWAKLLWRLKVSGVTRARVPVIGVRTAFRGTRVGAMAASALLADAVMKAKAAGMDRLEVSWMLEENRPILNLVRGMPAARTKTWRLYEKAL
;
A
#
# COMPACT_ATOMS: atom_id res chain seq x y z
N MET A 1 36.82 -1.01 24.08
CA MET A 1 36.37 -2.13 23.20
C MET A 1 34.93 -2.42 23.61
N ALA A 2 33.95 -2.16 22.71
CA ALA A 2 32.56 -2.53 22.96
C ALA A 2 32.48 -4.06 23.16
N THR A 3 31.74 -4.51 24.13
CA THR A 3 31.54 -5.94 24.38
C THR A 3 30.81 -6.54 23.16
N SER A 4 31.06 -7.80 22.82
CA SER A 4 30.43 -8.52 21.68
C SER A 4 28.89 -8.43 21.67
N ALA A 5 28.28 -8.08 22.81
CA ALA A 5 26.83 -7.87 22.97
C ALA A 5 26.33 -6.51 22.43
N GLU A 6 27.21 -5.54 22.20
CA GLU A 6 26.86 -4.18 21.74
C GLU A 6 26.98 -4.01 20.21
N GLN A 7 27.69 -4.92 19.55
CA GLN A 7 27.91 -4.86 18.10
C GLN A 7 26.65 -5.20 17.33
N ILE A 8 26.30 -4.33 16.36
CA ILE A 8 25.19 -4.60 15.42
C ILE A 8 25.69 -5.53 14.30
N GLU A 9 25.03 -6.66 14.14
CA GLU A 9 25.25 -7.60 13.05
C GLU A 9 24.09 -7.56 12.07
N VAL A 10 24.35 -7.35 10.77
CA VAL A 10 23.32 -7.37 9.73
C VAL A 10 23.43 -8.67 8.93
N ARG A 11 22.32 -9.42 8.87
CA ARG A 11 22.23 -10.68 8.14
C ARG A 11 21.20 -10.58 7.02
N PRO A 12 21.48 -11.11 5.83
CA PRO A 12 20.49 -11.23 4.76
C PRO A 12 19.48 -12.35 5.05
N VAL A 13 18.24 -12.16 4.56
CA VAL A 13 17.23 -13.22 4.50
C VAL A 13 17.48 -14.03 3.24
N LEU A 14 17.88 -15.29 3.41
CA LEU A 14 18.24 -16.20 2.31
C LEU A 14 17.25 -17.36 2.14
N SER A 15 16.45 -17.62 3.18
CA SER A 15 15.52 -18.74 3.22
C SER A 15 14.20 -18.34 3.89
N ARG A 16 13.20 -19.23 3.77
CA ARG A 16 11.92 -19.10 4.48
C ARG A 16 12.08 -18.98 6.01
N ALA A 17 13.08 -19.67 6.58
CA ALA A 17 13.32 -19.65 8.03
C ALA A 17 13.79 -18.27 8.53
N ASP A 18 14.48 -17.51 7.68
CA ASP A 18 15.01 -16.19 8.04
C ASP A 18 13.93 -15.11 8.04
N VAL A 19 12.72 -15.39 7.54
CA VAL A 19 11.61 -14.42 7.51
C VAL A 19 11.05 -14.17 8.92
N GLU A 20 11.06 -15.15 9.83
CA GLU A 20 10.57 -14.93 11.19
C GLU A 20 11.41 -13.91 11.97
N PRO A 21 12.74 -13.95 12.00
CA PRO A 21 13.57 -12.86 12.54
C PRO A 21 13.28 -11.50 11.91
N PHE A 22 13.11 -11.45 10.58
CA PHE A 22 12.73 -10.23 9.87
C PHE A 22 11.38 -9.68 10.35
N TRP A 23 10.38 -10.53 10.49
CA TRP A 23 9.08 -10.14 11.04
C TRP A 23 9.19 -9.70 12.51
N ARG A 24 9.97 -10.39 13.35
CA ARG A 24 10.16 -10.03 14.77
C ARG A 24 10.80 -8.66 14.98
N ALA A 25 11.63 -8.20 14.05
CA ALA A 25 12.24 -6.88 14.10
C ALA A 25 11.18 -5.76 14.15
N SER A 26 10.03 -5.93 13.46
CA SER A 26 8.94 -4.94 13.53
C SER A 26 8.30 -4.88 14.92
N LEU A 27 8.18 -6.01 15.59
CA LEU A 27 7.66 -6.06 16.97
C LEU A 27 8.63 -5.42 17.97
N ALA A 28 9.94 -5.58 17.76
CA ALA A 28 10.96 -4.95 18.58
C ALA A 28 10.92 -3.41 18.41
N ALA A 29 10.72 -2.93 17.17
CA ALA A 29 10.70 -1.51 16.88
C ALA A 29 9.38 -0.82 17.33
N GLN A 30 8.24 -1.45 17.14
CA GLN A 30 6.93 -0.80 17.27
C GLN A 30 5.91 -1.57 18.14
N GLY A 31 6.22 -2.75 18.65
CA GLY A 31 5.26 -3.62 19.34
C GLY A 31 4.63 -3.04 20.61
N GLY A 32 5.18 -1.95 21.13
CA GLY A 32 4.62 -1.19 22.26
C GLY A 32 3.66 -0.06 21.86
N ASP A 33 3.58 0.29 20.57
CA ASP A 33 2.71 1.38 20.08
C ASP A 33 1.29 0.84 19.81
N PRO A 34 0.24 1.37 20.46
CA PRO A 34 -1.15 0.92 20.27
C PRO A 34 -1.70 1.23 18.86
N ALA A 35 -1.09 2.16 18.12
CA ALA A 35 -1.45 2.48 16.75
C ALA A 35 -0.81 1.53 15.72
N PHE A 36 0.23 0.81 16.11
CA PHE A 36 0.86 -0.19 15.24
C PHE A 36 0.02 -1.48 15.14
N THR A 37 -0.12 -1.99 13.94
CA THR A 37 -0.72 -3.30 13.68
C THR A 37 0.31 -4.18 12.98
N PRO A 38 0.86 -5.19 13.67
CA PRO A 38 1.82 -6.10 13.05
C PRO A 38 1.19 -6.87 11.89
N ALA A 39 1.88 -6.95 10.78
CA ALA A 39 1.49 -7.85 9.69
C ALA A 39 1.45 -9.31 10.17
N LEU A 40 0.60 -10.11 9.58
CA LEU A 40 0.55 -11.55 9.89
C LEU A 40 1.85 -12.22 9.46
N LEU A 41 2.45 -13.01 10.35
CA LEU A 41 3.68 -13.75 10.03
C LEU A 41 3.52 -14.62 8.79
N LYS A 42 2.34 -15.26 8.62
CA LYS A 42 2.05 -16.05 7.42
C LYS A 42 2.18 -15.22 6.14
N GLU A 43 1.58 -14.04 6.12
CA GLU A 43 1.65 -13.11 4.98
C GLU A 43 3.10 -12.69 4.70
N MET A 44 3.86 -12.33 5.73
CA MET A 44 5.28 -11.99 5.59
C MET A 44 6.10 -13.14 4.99
N VAL A 45 5.83 -14.38 5.41
CA VAL A 45 6.48 -15.57 4.86
C VAL A 45 6.11 -15.76 3.39
N ASP A 46 4.84 -15.58 3.04
CA ASP A 46 4.36 -15.76 1.66
C ASP A 46 4.93 -14.68 0.71
N VAL A 47 5.15 -13.46 1.21
CA VAL A 47 5.65 -12.31 0.41
C VAL A 47 7.17 -12.24 0.34
N LEU A 48 7.88 -12.49 1.46
CA LEU A 48 9.31 -12.21 1.59
C LEU A 48 10.21 -13.44 1.45
N THR A 49 9.66 -14.65 1.35
CA THR A 49 10.49 -15.82 0.99
C THR A 49 11.12 -15.57 -0.38
N PRO A 50 12.45 -15.69 -0.53
CA PRO A 50 13.11 -15.40 -1.80
C PRO A 50 12.48 -16.17 -2.97
N GLY A 51 12.13 -15.45 -4.05
CA GLY A 51 11.51 -16.02 -5.24
C GLY A 51 10.06 -16.51 -5.09
N ALA A 52 9.38 -16.25 -3.97
CA ALA A 52 8.01 -16.72 -3.75
C ALA A 52 6.95 -15.96 -4.58
N THR A 53 7.16 -14.67 -4.81
CA THR A 53 6.18 -13.81 -5.52
C THR A 53 6.62 -13.53 -6.96
N PRO A 54 5.67 -13.19 -7.87
CA PRO A 54 6.01 -12.72 -9.21
C PRO A 54 6.94 -11.51 -9.18
N PHE A 55 6.72 -10.57 -8.27
CA PHE A 55 7.60 -9.41 -8.07
C PHE A 55 9.03 -9.83 -7.70
N ALA A 56 9.19 -10.76 -6.74
CA ALA A 56 10.49 -11.24 -6.31
C ALA A 56 11.24 -12.03 -7.39
N LYS A 57 10.53 -12.72 -8.29
CA LYS A 57 11.13 -13.41 -9.45
C LYS A 57 11.60 -12.45 -10.54
N ALA A 58 10.90 -11.33 -10.70
CA ALA A 58 11.17 -10.35 -11.75
C ALA A 58 12.22 -9.30 -11.36
N ASN A 59 12.68 -9.26 -10.10
CA ASN A 59 13.53 -8.20 -9.59
C ASN A 59 14.65 -8.73 -8.68
N ASP A 60 15.75 -7.99 -8.58
CA ASP A 60 16.86 -8.32 -7.68
C ASP A 60 16.60 -7.67 -6.31
N GLY A 61 16.00 -8.41 -5.40
CA GLY A 61 15.67 -7.95 -4.05
C GLY A 61 16.44 -8.69 -2.96
N ARG A 62 16.70 -8.01 -1.83
CA ARG A 62 17.29 -8.60 -0.63
C ARG A 62 16.72 -7.96 0.64
N SER A 63 16.26 -8.80 1.55
CA SER A 63 15.87 -8.40 2.90
C SER A 63 17.07 -8.54 3.84
N PHE A 64 17.18 -7.61 4.81
CA PHE A 64 18.23 -7.56 5.82
C PHE A 64 17.62 -7.46 7.21
N VAL A 65 18.21 -8.14 8.18
CA VAL A 65 17.85 -8.06 9.61
C VAL A 65 19.07 -7.61 10.40
N ALA A 66 18.91 -6.57 11.18
CA ALA A 66 19.91 -6.14 12.15
C ALA A 66 19.67 -6.84 13.50
N PHE A 67 20.73 -7.39 14.06
CA PHE A 67 20.73 -8.06 15.36
C PHE A 67 21.62 -7.32 16.36
N ARG A 68 21.19 -7.28 17.61
CA ARG A 68 22.01 -6.88 18.76
C ARG A 68 21.95 -7.98 19.81
N GLY A 69 23.10 -8.57 20.16
CA GLY A 69 23.13 -9.69 21.10
C GLY A 69 22.24 -10.86 20.68
N GLY A 70 22.16 -11.16 19.38
CA GLY A 70 21.32 -12.22 18.82
C GLY A 70 19.80 -11.89 18.73
N ARG A 71 19.37 -10.72 19.17
CA ARG A 71 17.96 -10.28 19.08
C ARG A 71 17.74 -9.41 17.86
N PRO A 72 16.70 -9.64 17.03
CA PRO A 72 16.39 -8.78 15.91
C PRO A 72 15.90 -7.42 16.43
N VAL A 73 16.54 -6.33 15.98
CA VAL A 73 16.27 -4.95 16.39
C VAL A 73 15.95 -4.01 15.23
N GLY A 74 16.11 -4.48 14.00
CA GLY A 74 15.73 -3.72 12.81
C GLY A 74 15.68 -4.60 11.56
N ARG A 75 14.98 -4.12 10.54
CA ARG A 75 14.82 -4.78 9.25
C ARG A 75 14.73 -3.77 8.12
N LEU A 76 15.15 -4.18 6.93
CA LEU A 76 15.03 -3.38 5.73
C LEU A 76 15.08 -4.31 4.51
N TYR A 77 14.29 -3.98 3.48
CA TYR A 77 14.35 -4.61 2.16
C TYR A 77 14.97 -3.65 1.16
N ALA A 78 15.87 -4.11 0.31
CA ALA A 78 16.43 -3.35 -0.80
C ALA A 78 16.18 -4.07 -2.12
N VAL A 79 15.90 -3.32 -3.20
CA VAL A 79 15.58 -3.91 -4.50
C VAL A 79 16.03 -3.04 -5.67
N LYS A 80 16.63 -3.70 -6.68
CA LYS A 80 16.77 -3.19 -8.04
C LYS A 80 15.50 -3.57 -8.79
N HIS A 81 14.63 -2.58 -9.01
CA HIS A 81 13.34 -2.79 -9.69
C HIS A 81 13.50 -2.56 -11.20
N HIS A 82 13.55 -3.64 -11.98
CA HIS A 82 13.88 -3.56 -13.40
C HIS A 82 12.89 -2.71 -14.20
N ALA A 83 11.58 -2.90 -14.02
CA ALA A 83 10.56 -2.13 -14.73
C ALA A 83 10.56 -0.63 -14.34
N HIS A 84 11.00 -0.28 -13.11
CA HIS A 84 11.22 1.12 -12.73
C HIS A 84 12.38 1.71 -13.52
N LEU A 85 13.51 1.03 -13.54
CA LEU A 85 14.71 1.51 -14.25
C LEU A 85 14.49 1.63 -15.76
N GLU A 86 13.75 0.69 -16.35
CA GLU A 86 13.37 0.74 -17.77
C GLU A 86 12.50 1.95 -18.09
N LYS A 87 11.58 2.32 -17.19
CA LYS A 87 10.67 3.44 -17.40
C LYS A 87 11.29 4.80 -17.08
N HIS A 88 12.04 4.90 -15.97
CA HIS A 88 12.46 6.19 -15.42
C HIS A 88 13.92 6.54 -15.73
N HIS A 89 14.78 5.55 -16.03
CA HIS A 89 16.19 5.72 -16.38
C HIS A 89 16.99 6.57 -15.39
N ASP A 90 16.63 6.53 -14.09
CA ASP A 90 17.14 7.43 -13.06
C ASP A 90 18.22 6.83 -12.15
N GLY A 91 18.57 5.54 -12.39
CA GLY A 91 19.56 4.80 -11.61
C GLY A 91 19.15 4.52 -10.16
N ALA A 92 17.87 4.64 -9.82
CA ALA A 92 17.40 4.47 -8.47
C ALA A 92 17.12 3.00 -8.11
N GLY A 93 17.68 2.55 -6.99
CA GLY A 93 17.21 1.38 -6.26
C GLY A 93 16.20 1.79 -5.19
N HIS A 94 15.46 0.83 -4.67
CA HIS A 94 14.43 1.12 -3.68
C HIS A 94 14.70 0.41 -2.35
N PHE A 95 14.24 1.02 -1.25
CA PHE A 95 14.15 0.37 0.05
C PHE A 95 12.70 0.31 0.54
N GLY A 96 12.39 -0.65 1.40
CA GLY A 96 11.08 -0.80 2.01
C GLY A 96 11.06 -1.78 3.17
N PHE A 97 9.88 -2.13 3.68
CA PHE A 97 9.70 -2.96 4.88
C PHE A 97 10.60 -2.49 6.04
N LEU A 98 10.86 -1.18 6.11
CA LEU A 98 11.76 -0.55 7.07
C LEU A 98 11.13 -0.50 8.44
N GLU A 99 11.76 -1.19 9.39
CA GLU A 99 11.43 -1.14 10.81
C GLU A 99 12.73 -1.24 11.62
N ALA A 100 12.97 -0.30 12.52
CA ALA A 100 14.13 -0.33 13.38
C ALA A 100 13.86 0.41 14.68
N ILE A 101 14.48 -0.02 15.78
CA ILE A 101 14.47 0.73 17.04
C ILE A 101 15.13 2.09 16.86
N ASP A 102 14.84 3.04 17.75
CA ASP A 102 15.46 4.38 17.73
C ASP A 102 16.92 4.31 18.23
N ASP A 103 17.81 3.92 17.34
CA ASP A 103 19.23 3.71 17.61
C ASP A 103 20.05 3.92 16.34
N ASP A 104 20.86 4.96 16.30
CA ASP A 104 21.64 5.39 15.14
C ASP A 104 22.48 4.24 14.53
N ALA A 105 23.12 3.43 15.36
CA ALA A 105 23.98 2.33 14.89
C ALA A 105 23.17 1.26 14.13
N VAL A 106 21.91 1.02 14.51
CA VAL A 106 21.02 0.08 13.80
C VAL A 106 20.64 0.62 12.45
N TRP A 107 20.28 1.91 12.37
CA TRP A 107 19.94 2.58 11.12
C TRP A 107 21.12 2.64 10.16
N ASP A 108 22.32 3.04 10.67
CA ASP A 108 23.55 3.12 9.89
C ASP A 108 23.90 1.74 9.29
N ALA A 109 23.88 0.68 10.09
CA ALA A 109 24.22 -0.67 9.64
C ALA A 109 23.24 -1.21 8.59
N LEU A 110 21.92 -0.99 8.77
CA LEU A 110 20.90 -1.43 7.80
C LEU A 110 21.04 -0.70 6.48
N PHE A 111 21.21 0.63 6.51
CA PHE A 111 21.31 1.42 5.29
C PHE A 111 22.65 1.24 4.59
N GLU A 112 23.74 0.96 5.30
CA GLU A 112 25.00 0.59 4.68
C GLU A 112 24.89 -0.76 3.94
N ALA A 113 24.30 -1.78 4.55
CA ALA A 113 24.05 -3.07 3.90
C ALA A 113 23.18 -2.93 2.64
N ALA A 114 22.10 -2.15 2.73
CA ALA A 114 21.23 -1.88 1.59
C ALA A 114 21.94 -1.10 0.48
N SER A 115 22.71 -0.08 0.86
CA SER A 115 23.45 0.75 -0.09
C SER A 115 24.54 -0.06 -0.81
N ALA A 116 25.28 -0.89 -0.09
CA ALA A 116 26.27 -1.79 -0.67
C ALA A 116 25.62 -2.72 -1.69
N PHE A 117 24.49 -3.38 -1.32
CA PHE A 117 23.74 -4.26 -2.21
C PHE A 117 23.29 -3.56 -3.51
N LEU A 118 22.85 -2.30 -3.42
CA LEU A 118 22.41 -1.53 -4.58
C LEU A 118 23.58 -1.03 -5.45
N ARG A 119 24.68 -0.57 -4.82
CA ARG A 119 25.91 -0.16 -5.55
C ARG A 119 26.52 -1.30 -6.35
N GLU A 120 26.60 -2.51 -5.78
CA GLU A 120 27.03 -3.73 -6.48
C GLU A 120 26.21 -4.02 -7.75
N ARG A 121 24.99 -3.51 -7.84
CA ARG A 121 24.08 -3.64 -8.99
C ARG A 121 24.08 -2.44 -9.92
N GLY A 122 25.05 -1.53 -9.74
CA GLY A 122 25.26 -0.36 -10.58
C GLY A 122 24.27 0.78 -10.36
N LEU A 123 23.61 0.81 -9.19
CA LEU A 123 22.66 1.88 -8.88
C LEU A 123 23.36 3.06 -8.20
N THR A 124 22.84 4.25 -8.43
CA THR A 124 23.46 5.52 -7.99
C THR A 124 22.60 6.30 -6.99
N LYS A 125 21.35 5.86 -6.80
CA LYS A 125 20.39 6.43 -5.85
C LYS A 125 19.68 5.33 -5.08
N ILE A 126 19.16 5.67 -3.90
CA ILE A 126 18.25 4.86 -3.12
C ILE A 126 17.04 5.69 -2.73
N GLY A 127 15.83 5.18 -3.00
CA GLY A 127 14.55 5.84 -2.69
C GLY A 127 13.55 4.91 -2.03
N GLY A 128 12.60 5.48 -1.29
CA GLY A 128 11.56 4.71 -0.59
C GLY A 128 10.90 5.48 0.56
N PRO A 129 10.23 4.77 1.49
CA PRO A 129 10.04 3.31 1.50
C PRO A 129 9.00 2.80 0.51
N TYR A 130 9.27 1.62 -0.09
CA TYR A 130 8.35 0.85 -0.93
C TYR A 130 8.37 -0.62 -0.49
N SER A 131 7.23 -1.16 -0.10
CA SER A 131 7.13 -2.53 0.41
C SER A 131 6.24 -3.41 -0.50
N ALA A 132 6.64 -3.93 -1.66
CA ALA A 132 7.98 -3.95 -2.26
C ALA A 132 8.15 -2.93 -3.41
N SER A 133 7.08 -2.41 -4.01
CA SER A 133 7.07 -1.40 -5.08
C SER A 133 6.03 -0.30 -4.81
N VAL A 134 5.97 0.72 -5.69
CA VAL A 134 4.94 1.77 -5.64
C VAL A 134 3.51 1.22 -5.78
N ASN A 135 3.35 0.02 -6.33
CA ASN A 135 2.06 -0.66 -6.49
C ASN A 135 1.61 -1.42 -5.22
N HIS A 136 2.47 -1.50 -4.21
CA HIS A 136 2.21 -2.12 -2.91
C HIS A 136 2.09 -1.04 -1.81
N GLU A 137 2.75 -1.24 -0.66
CA GLU A 137 2.76 -0.23 0.39
C GLU A 137 3.90 0.77 0.14
N CYS A 138 3.62 2.06 0.19
CA CYS A 138 4.63 3.07 -0.05
C CYS A 138 4.50 4.29 0.89
N GLY A 139 5.63 4.96 1.07
CA GLY A 139 5.76 6.15 1.89
C GLY A 139 5.94 5.88 3.39
N LEU A 140 6.67 6.77 4.04
CA LEU A 140 6.84 6.83 5.49
C LEU A 140 5.78 7.75 6.08
N LEU A 141 5.05 7.31 7.11
CA LEU A 141 4.08 8.16 7.81
C LEU A 141 4.80 9.38 8.41
N VAL A 142 4.32 10.59 8.07
CA VAL A 142 4.85 11.87 8.58
C VAL A 142 3.80 12.74 9.26
N GLU A 143 2.50 12.44 9.06
CA GLU A 143 1.38 13.09 9.76
C GLU A 143 0.28 12.07 10.05
N GLY A 144 -0.42 12.22 11.16
CA GLY A 144 -1.55 11.35 11.55
C GLY A 144 -1.14 10.15 12.42
N TYR A 145 -0.10 10.29 13.23
CA TYR A 145 0.47 9.25 14.10
C TYR A 145 -0.50 8.68 15.15
N GLY A 146 -1.46 9.47 15.63
CA GLY A 146 -2.34 9.08 16.74
C GLY A 146 -3.43 8.05 16.40
N SER A 147 -3.45 7.50 15.19
CA SER A 147 -4.46 6.53 14.75
C SER A 147 -3.85 5.40 13.93
N ARG A 148 -4.46 4.22 14.02
CA ARG A 148 -4.04 3.07 13.20
C ARG A 148 -4.14 3.38 11.72
N SER A 149 -3.14 2.90 10.99
CA SER A 149 -3.19 2.86 9.54
C SER A 149 -4.23 1.83 9.07
N THR A 150 -4.83 2.07 7.90
CA THR A 150 -5.70 1.08 7.24
C THR A 150 -4.87 -0.03 6.62
N THR A 151 -5.52 -1.11 6.25
CA THR A 151 -4.90 -2.25 5.53
C THR A 151 -4.04 -1.77 4.37
N HIS A 152 -2.84 -2.32 4.25
CA HIS A 152 -1.85 -1.99 3.22
C HIS A 152 -1.48 -0.49 3.20
N THR A 153 -1.40 0.14 4.37
CA THR A 153 -0.76 1.45 4.53
C THR A 153 0.24 1.40 5.69
N ASN A 154 1.43 1.92 5.46
CA ASN A 154 2.50 1.90 6.44
C ASN A 154 2.13 2.72 7.69
N TYR A 155 2.52 2.21 8.85
CA TYR A 155 2.63 2.98 10.07
C TYR A 155 4.13 3.17 10.39
N ALA A 156 4.49 4.31 10.96
CA ALA A 156 5.84 4.58 11.43
C ALA A 156 5.79 5.56 12.59
N PRO A 157 6.64 5.38 13.63
CA PRO A 157 6.79 6.38 14.69
C PRO A 157 7.52 7.64 14.17
N PRO A 158 7.34 8.79 14.85
CA PRO A 158 7.90 10.07 14.36
C PRO A 158 9.41 10.08 14.15
N TYR A 159 10.19 9.33 14.96
CA TYR A 159 11.65 9.31 14.86
C TYR A 159 12.18 8.72 13.54
N TYR A 160 11.37 7.94 12.78
CA TYR A 160 11.81 7.39 11.51
C TYR A 160 12.17 8.49 10.50
N ALA A 161 11.38 9.57 10.45
CA ALA A 161 11.68 10.70 9.57
C ALA A 161 13.01 11.37 9.94
N ALA A 162 13.22 11.61 11.24
CA ALA A 162 14.48 12.18 11.74
C ALA A 162 15.69 11.28 11.43
N GLN A 163 15.56 9.96 11.58
CA GLN A 163 16.61 9.01 11.26
C GLN A 163 16.94 8.99 9.76
N LEU A 164 15.94 9.03 8.87
CA LEU A 164 16.20 9.14 7.42
C LEU A 164 16.89 10.47 7.07
N GLU A 165 16.45 11.58 7.65
CA GLU A 165 17.07 12.90 7.42
C GLU A 165 18.51 12.96 7.96
N ARG A 166 18.79 12.36 9.14
CA ARG A 166 20.16 12.18 9.67
C ARG A 166 21.05 11.40 8.72
N LEU A 167 20.50 10.36 8.05
CA LEU A 167 21.21 9.57 7.05
C LEU A 167 21.38 10.29 5.70
N GLY A 168 20.92 11.55 5.58
CA GLY A 168 21.03 12.37 4.37
C GLY A 168 19.94 12.18 3.34
N PHE A 169 18.86 11.49 3.69
CA PHE A 169 17.68 11.39 2.82
C PHE A 169 16.92 12.72 2.79
N ARG A 170 16.31 13.02 1.66
CA ARG A 170 15.41 14.17 1.47
C ARG A 170 14.04 13.71 1.06
N GLY A 171 12.99 14.33 1.61
CA GLY A 171 11.62 14.11 1.17
C GLY A 171 11.40 14.59 -0.26
N VAL A 172 10.84 13.76 -1.12
CA VAL A 172 10.65 14.06 -2.55
C VAL A 172 9.20 14.04 -3.00
N LYS A 173 8.32 13.34 -2.28
CA LYS A 173 6.90 13.24 -2.64
C LYS A 173 6.05 12.93 -1.43
N ASP A 174 4.96 13.69 -1.28
CA ASP A 174 3.93 13.42 -0.29
C ASP A 174 2.71 12.74 -0.95
N ILE A 175 2.14 11.77 -0.24
CA ILE A 175 0.91 11.07 -0.58
C ILE A 175 -0.03 11.10 0.61
N MET A 176 -1.33 11.25 0.35
CA MET A 176 -2.31 11.59 1.39
C MET A 176 -3.45 10.57 1.45
N ALA A 177 -4.02 10.42 2.65
CA ALA A 177 -5.31 9.78 2.86
C ALA A 177 -6.38 10.81 3.27
N TYR A 178 -7.58 10.58 2.76
CA TYR A 178 -8.79 11.27 3.19
C TYR A 178 -9.81 10.25 3.66
N GLU A 179 -10.43 10.50 4.79
CA GLU A 179 -11.43 9.62 5.36
C GLU A 179 -12.70 10.38 5.69
N GLY A 180 -13.84 9.77 5.41
CA GLY A 180 -15.16 10.31 5.73
C GLY A 180 -16.07 9.27 6.40
N ALA A 181 -17.05 9.75 7.15
CA ALA A 181 -18.10 8.91 7.73
C ALA A 181 -19.11 8.50 6.65
N VAL A 182 -19.38 7.22 6.49
CA VAL A 182 -20.27 6.68 5.46
C VAL A 182 -21.74 7.07 5.73
N ALA A 183 -22.17 6.98 6.98
CA ALA A 183 -23.57 7.27 7.36
C ALA A 183 -24.00 8.72 7.05
N THR A 184 -23.09 9.69 7.27
CA THR A 184 -23.32 11.12 7.03
C THR A 184 -22.87 11.58 5.65
N SER A 185 -22.27 10.71 4.86
CA SER A 185 -21.81 11.03 3.51
C SER A 185 -22.98 11.28 2.58
N ARG A 186 -23.41 12.53 2.54
CA ARG A 186 -24.24 13.04 1.44
C ARG A 186 -23.34 13.22 0.23
N LEU A 187 -23.50 12.37 -0.76
CA LEU A 187 -22.82 12.57 -2.03
C LEU A 187 -23.13 13.97 -2.57
N PRO A 188 -22.13 14.77 -2.97
CA PRO A 188 -22.37 16.07 -3.58
C PRO A 188 -23.39 15.95 -4.71
N GLN A 189 -24.25 16.94 -4.86
CA GLN A 189 -25.32 16.90 -5.89
C GLN A 189 -24.78 16.62 -7.29
N ARG A 190 -23.57 17.13 -7.61
CA ARG A 190 -22.87 16.82 -8.86
C ARG A 190 -22.57 15.32 -9.03
N VAL A 191 -22.16 14.64 -7.95
CA VAL A 191 -21.83 13.19 -7.96
C VAL A 191 -23.13 12.37 -8.10
N THR A 192 -24.17 12.75 -7.36
CA THR A 192 -25.49 12.12 -7.45
C THR A 192 -26.09 12.26 -8.86
N ARG A 193 -26.00 13.45 -9.45
CA ARG A 193 -26.46 13.71 -10.83
C ARG A 193 -25.63 12.94 -11.86
N ALA A 194 -24.29 12.88 -11.69
CA ALA A 194 -23.42 12.11 -12.58
C ALA A 194 -23.77 10.64 -12.54
N ARG A 195 -23.99 10.08 -11.33
CA ARG A 195 -24.40 8.67 -11.15
C ARG A 195 -25.77 8.39 -11.78
N ALA A 196 -26.76 9.26 -11.60
CA ALA A 196 -28.07 9.10 -12.23
C ALA A 196 -27.94 9.07 -13.75
N ARG A 197 -27.22 10.03 -14.36
CA ARG A 197 -26.99 10.07 -15.81
C ARG A 197 -26.22 8.81 -16.29
N TRP A 198 -25.27 8.32 -15.49
CA TRP A 198 -24.56 7.09 -15.82
C TRP A 198 -25.53 5.90 -15.85
N ARG A 199 -26.35 5.73 -14.81
CA ARG A 199 -27.33 4.64 -14.71
C ARG A 199 -28.38 4.68 -15.81
N ASP A 200 -28.82 5.88 -16.19
CA ASP A 200 -29.89 6.08 -17.16
C ASP A 200 -29.39 6.04 -18.63
N SER A 201 -28.08 5.92 -18.83
CA SER A 201 -27.46 5.82 -20.15
C SER A 201 -27.23 4.36 -20.53
N ALA A 202 -27.72 3.91 -21.67
CA ALA A 202 -27.48 2.56 -22.19
C ALA A 202 -25.98 2.30 -22.49
N ASN A 203 -25.20 3.35 -22.66
CA ASN A 203 -23.78 3.28 -23.06
C ASN A 203 -22.81 3.34 -21.88
N LEU A 204 -23.29 3.60 -20.67
CA LEU A 204 -22.50 3.79 -19.46
C LEU A 204 -22.88 2.73 -18.43
N VAL A 205 -22.03 1.73 -18.22
CA VAL A 205 -22.33 0.62 -17.34
C VAL A 205 -21.24 0.45 -16.29
N LEU A 206 -21.64 0.22 -15.01
CA LEU A 206 -20.76 -0.29 -13.97
C LEU A 206 -20.96 -1.79 -13.85
N LYS A 207 -19.89 -2.57 -13.91
CA LYS A 207 -19.90 -4.02 -13.73
C LYS A 207 -18.93 -4.44 -12.64
N PRO A 208 -19.29 -5.40 -11.76
CA PRO A 208 -18.32 -6.05 -10.88
C PRO A 208 -17.19 -6.68 -11.69
N ALA A 209 -15.96 -6.51 -11.23
CA ALA A 209 -14.77 -7.08 -11.88
C ALA A 209 -14.54 -8.50 -11.36
N VAL A 210 -15.27 -9.47 -11.91
CA VAL A 210 -15.20 -10.88 -11.51
C VAL A 210 -14.69 -11.74 -12.66
N GLY A 211 -13.76 -12.62 -12.35
CA GLY A 211 -13.15 -13.53 -13.33
C GLY A 211 -11.89 -13.02 -14.03
N PRO A 212 -11.21 -13.89 -14.76
CA PRO A 212 -9.88 -13.60 -15.31
C PRO A 212 -9.88 -12.50 -16.38
N GLU A 213 -10.92 -12.40 -17.21
CA GLU A 213 -11.06 -11.36 -18.23
C GLU A 213 -11.26 -9.99 -17.58
N ALA A 214 -12.09 -9.91 -16.53
CA ALA A 214 -12.30 -8.69 -15.79
C ALA A 214 -11.02 -8.25 -15.05
N LEU A 215 -10.25 -9.18 -14.51
CA LEU A 215 -8.96 -8.88 -13.90
C LEU A 215 -7.95 -8.32 -14.92
N ALA A 216 -7.90 -8.90 -16.11
CA ALA A 216 -7.06 -8.36 -17.19
C ALA A 216 -7.48 -6.93 -17.57
N ALA A 217 -8.79 -6.66 -17.65
CA ALA A 217 -9.31 -5.32 -17.90
C ALA A 217 -9.00 -4.34 -16.74
N VAL A 218 -9.07 -4.79 -15.49
CA VAL A 218 -8.65 -4.00 -14.31
C VAL A 218 -7.18 -3.61 -14.43
N ASN A 219 -6.29 -4.58 -14.72
CA ASN A 219 -4.87 -4.34 -14.84
C ASN A 219 -4.55 -3.38 -16.01
N ASP A 220 -5.21 -3.53 -17.14
CA ASP A 220 -5.01 -2.67 -18.31
C ASP A 220 -5.50 -1.23 -18.04
N VAL A 221 -6.68 -1.04 -17.44
CA VAL A 221 -7.17 0.29 -17.03
C VAL A 221 -6.26 0.91 -15.96
N TYR A 222 -5.80 0.11 -14.99
CA TYR A 222 -4.86 0.57 -13.96
C TYR A 222 -3.56 1.09 -14.57
N ASN A 223 -2.91 0.29 -15.39
CA ASN A 223 -1.63 0.66 -16.01
C ASN A 223 -1.75 1.93 -16.86
N ASP A 224 -2.83 2.09 -17.64
CA ASP A 224 -3.08 3.32 -18.41
C ASP A 224 -3.37 4.51 -17.48
N ALA A 225 -4.27 4.34 -16.51
CA ALA A 225 -4.68 5.42 -15.62
C ALA A 225 -3.54 5.94 -14.72
N TRP A 226 -2.58 5.10 -14.33
CA TRP A 226 -1.42 5.52 -13.51
C TRP A 226 -0.18 5.85 -14.33
N SER A 227 -0.18 5.63 -15.65
CA SER A 227 1.00 5.76 -16.51
C SER A 227 1.77 7.08 -16.38
N ARG A 228 1.08 8.18 -16.05
CA ARG A 228 1.63 9.53 -15.89
C ARG A 228 1.80 9.96 -14.43
N ASN A 229 1.48 9.10 -13.48
CA ASN A 229 1.65 9.44 -12.08
C ASN A 229 3.14 9.37 -11.71
N TRP A 230 3.55 10.21 -10.75
CA TRP A 230 4.90 10.20 -10.23
C TRP A 230 5.30 8.80 -9.73
N GLY A 231 6.50 8.35 -10.07
CA GLY A 231 7.04 7.05 -9.65
C GLY A 231 6.28 5.81 -10.17
N SER A 232 5.23 5.99 -10.99
CA SER A 232 4.41 4.85 -11.43
C SER A 232 5.21 3.84 -12.25
N VAL A 233 4.93 2.56 -12.00
CA VAL A 233 5.48 1.41 -12.72
C VAL A 233 4.33 0.52 -13.17
N PRO A 234 4.34 -0.01 -14.39
CA PRO A 234 3.30 -0.93 -14.83
C PRO A 234 3.33 -2.23 -14.00
N THR A 235 2.16 -2.73 -13.66
CA THR A 235 1.97 -4.02 -12.99
C THR A 235 1.79 -5.11 -14.05
N SER A 236 2.51 -6.22 -13.93
CA SER A 236 2.29 -7.38 -14.81
C SER A 236 0.95 -8.05 -14.48
N LEU A 237 0.38 -8.78 -15.45
CA LEU A 237 -0.86 -9.51 -15.19
C LEU A 237 -0.66 -10.64 -14.16
N GLU A 238 0.54 -11.22 -14.08
CA GLU A 238 0.89 -12.23 -13.09
C GLU A 238 0.91 -11.63 -11.67
N GLU A 239 1.51 -10.45 -11.52
CA GLU A 239 1.51 -9.71 -10.25
C GLU A 239 0.08 -9.29 -9.85
N ALA A 240 -0.71 -8.79 -10.80
CA ALA A 240 -2.11 -8.43 -10.56
C ALA A 240 -2.96 -9.64 -10.11
N ARG A 241 -2.71 -10.83 -10.68
CA ARG A 241 -3.36 -12.08 -10.25
C ARG A 241 -2.97 -12.45 -8.83
N PHE A 242 -1.69 -12.41 -8.51
CA PHE A 242 -1.19 -12.69 -7.17
C PHE A 242 -1.82 -11.76 -6.13
N LEU A 243 -1.87 -10.46 -6.40
CA LEU A 243 -2.51 -9.47 -5.49
C LEU A 243 -4.01 -9.70 -5.35
N ALA A 244 -4.70 -10.05 -6.44
CA ALA A 244 -6.13 -10.37 -6.41
C ALA A 244 -6.43 -11.66 -5.63
N GLU A 245 -5.59 -12.68 -5.75
CA GLU A 245 -5.69 -13.93 -4.99
C GLU A 245 -5.50 -13.68 -3.49
N MET A 246 -4.48 -12.89 -3.10
CA MET A 246 -4.30 -12.49 -1.70
C MET A 246 -5.49 -11.73 -1.13
N ALA A 247 -6.15 -10.90 -1.93
CA ALA A 247 -7.31 -10.13 -1.50
C ALA A 247 -8.63 -10.94 -1.51
N SER A 248 -8.69 -12.06 -2.23
CA SER A 248 -9.93 -12.80 -2.52
C SER A 248 -10.67 -13.32 -1.30
N ASP A 249 -9.93 -13.67 -0.24
CA ASP A 249 -10.51 -14.23 0.99
C ASP A 249 -11.18 -13.17 1.86
N ILE A 250 -10.84 -11.91 1.68
CA ILE A 250 -11.28 -10.79 2.53
C ILE A 250 -12.14 -9.77 1.80
N MET A 251 -11.96 -9.64 0.48
CA MET A 251 -12.66 -8.64 -0.33
C MET A 251 -13.96 -9.21 -0.92
N PRO A 252 -15.13 -8.58 -0.67
CA PRO A 252 -16.38 -8.96 -1.35
C PRO A 252 -16.23 -8.88 -2.87
N LYS A 253 -16.76 -9.86 -3.59
CA LYS A 253 -16.59 -10.03 -5.05
C LYS A 253 -17.04 -8.84 -5.89
N ASP A 254 -17.96 -8.03 -5.39
CA ASP A 254 -18.50 -6.85 -6.07
C ASP A 254 -17.79 -5.55 -5.67
N TRP A 255 -16.76 -5.60 -4.81
CA TRP A 255 -16.01 -4.41 -4.36
C TRP A 255 -14.92 -3.96 -5.34
N ALA A 256 -14.61 -4.77 -6.34
CA ALA A 256 -13.89 -4.32 -7.52
C ALA A 256 -14.90 -4.01 -8.63
N THR A 257 -14.86 -2.80 -9.21
CA THR A 257 -15.85 -2.31 -10.18
C THR A 257 -15.14 -1.71 -11.38
N LEU A 258 -15.57 -2.11 -12.58
CA LEU A 258 -15.18 -1.50 -13.84
C LEU A 258 -16.31 -0.59 -14.37
N ALA A 259 -15.93 0.58 -14.87
CA ALA A 259 -16.81 1.49 -15.58
C ALA A 259 -16.58 1.33 -17.08
N TYR A 260 -17.68 1.06 -17.81
CA TYR A 260 -17.68 0.89 -19.26
C TYR A 260 -18.32 2.09 -19.96
N TRP A 261 -17.72 2.51 -21.06
CA TRP A 261 -18.29 3.40 -22.07
C TRP A 261 -18.48 2.58 -23.33
N PHE A 262 -19.75 2.33 -23.71
CA PHE A 262 -20.09 1.21 -24.59
C PHE A 262 -19.47 -0.09 -24.05
N ASP A 263 -18.77 -0.86 -24.88
CA ASP A 263 -18.13 -2.12 -24.47
C ASP A 263 -16.67 -1.94 -23.98
N ARG A 264 -16.18 -0.69 -23.94
CA ARG A 264 -14.80 -0.39 -23.55
C ARG A 264 -14.68 -0.11 -22.04
N PRO A 265 -13.85 -0.81 -21.29
CA PRO A 265 -13.56 -0.47 -19.91
C PRO A 265 -12.70 0.80 -19.86
N ILE A 266 -13.22 1.85 -19.21
CA ILE A 266 -12.59 3.18 -19.13
C ILE A 266 -12.23 3.61 -17.73
N GLY A 267 -12.73 2.95 -16.72
CA GLY A 267 -12.44 3.29 -15.32
C GLY A 267 -12.49 2.07 -14.42
N VAL A 268 -11.78 2.15 -13.31
CA VAL A 268 -11.68 1.11 -12.29
C VAL A 268 -11.77 1.70 -10.90
N LEU A 269 -12.39 0.96 -9.99
CA LEU A 269 -12.34 1.18 -8.56
C LEU A 269 -12.20 -0.18 -7.86
N CYS A 270 -11.28 -0.26 -6.89
CA CYS A 270 -11.19 -1.36 -5.94
C CYS A 270 -11.37 -0.82 -4.52
N MET A 271 -12.13 -1.54 -3.70
CA MET A 271 -12.35 -1.23 -2.29
C MET A 271 -12.09 -2.49 -1.47
N ALA A 272 -11.52 -2.35 -0.28
CA ALA A 272 -11.24 -3.47 0.61
C ALA A 272 -11.67 -3.13 2.05
N PRO A 273 -12.10 -4.12 2.86
CA PRO A 273 -12.32 -3.91 4.29
C PRO A 273 -10.98 -3.65 4.99
N ASP A 274 -11.02 -2.86 6.07
CA ASP A 274 -9.82 -2.61 6.88
C ASP A 274 -9.50 -3.82 7.77
N LEU A 275 -8.68 -4.73 7.26
CA LEU A 275 -8.26 -5.93 7.97
C LEU A 275 -7.51 -5.59 9.27
N ASN A 276 -6.85 -4.43 9.36
CA ASN A 276 -6.13 -4.02 10.57
C ASN A 276 -7.07 -3.90 11.78
N GLN A 277 -8.38 -3.60 11.57
CA GLN A 277 -9.37 -3.68 12.65
C GLN A 277 -9.56 -5.11 13.17
N ALA A 278 -9.41 -6.11 12.32
CA ALA A 278 -9.62 -7.50 12.70
C ALA A 278 -8.38 -8.16 13.31
N ILE A 279 -7.16 -7.69 12.96
CA ILE A 279 -5.90 -8.38 13.34
C ILE A 279 -5.05 -7.63 14.36
N HIS A 280 -5.34 -6.38 14.72
CA HIS A 280 -4.44 -5.50 15.49
C HIS A 280 -3.96 -6.10 16.81
N ASP A 281 -4.79 -6.85 17.52
CA ASP A 281 -4.47 -7.46 18.81
C ASP A 281 -4.02 -8.93 18.71
N LEU A 282 -3.95 -9.48 17.48
CA LEU A 282 -3.42 -10.84 17.25
C LEU A 282 -1.90 -10.89 17.31
N LYS A 283 -1.24 -9.73 17.48
CA LYS A 283 0.22 -9.60 17.52
C LYS A 283 0.90 -10.32 16.34
N GLY A 284 0.23 -10.29 15.17
CA GLY A 284 0.70 -10.92 13.94
C GLY A 284 0.68 -12.45 13.89
N ARG A 285 0.04 -13.14 14.84
CA ARG A 285 -0.01 -14.61 14.92
C ARG A 285 -1.45 -15.13 14.89
N LEU A 286 -1.67 -16.14 14.04
CA LEU A 286 -2.99 -16.80 13.93
C LEU A 286 -3.14 -18.03 14.86
N LEU A 287 -2.04 -18.63 15.26
CA LEU A 287 -2.07 -19.81 16.15
C LEU A 287 -1.81 -19.39 17.61
N PRO A 288 -2.41 -20.09 18.62
CA PRO A 288 -3.33 -21.22 18.44
C PRO A 288 -4.77 -20.82 18.11
N PHE A 289 -5.31 -19.66 18.56
CA PHE A 289 -6.73 -19.29 18.44
C PHE A 289 -6.97 -18.00 17.65
N GLY A 290 -5.94 -17.32 17.18
CA GLY A 290 -6.04 -16.06 16.43
C GLY A 290 -6.86 -16.22 15.14
N TRP A 291 -6.77 -17.36 14.45
CA TRP A 291 -7.56 -17.66 13.26
C TRP A 291 -9.06 -17.69 13.52
N ALA A 292 -9.49 -18.29 14.65
CA ALA A 292 -10.91 -18.35 15.01
C ALA A 292 -11.45 -16.95 15.34
N LYS A 293 -10.65 -16.13 16.06
CA LYS A 293 -10.98 -14.74 16.36
C LYS A 293 -11.07 -13.88 15.09
N LEU A 294 -10.15 -14.07 14.15
CA LEU A 294 -10.16 -13.41 12.86
C LEU A 294 -11.43 -13.76 12.06
N LEU A 295 -11.73 -15.05 11.92
CA LEU A 295 -12.93 -15.50 11.22
C LEU A 295 -14.23 -14.96 11.86
N TRP A 296 -14.30 -14.97 13.18
CA TRP A 296 -15.45 -14.42 13.89
C TRP A 296 -15.61 -12.92 13.63
N ARG A 297 -14.52 -12.16 13.66
CA ARG A 297 -14.52 -10.72 13.37
C ARG A 297 -14.92 -10.41 11.93
N LEU A 298 -14.43 -11.18 10.98
CA LEU A 298 -14.77 -10.96 9.57
C LEU A 298 -16.22 -11.39 9.22
N LYS A 299 -16.76 -12.42 9.89
CA LYS A 299 -18.07 -12.99 9.53
C LYS A 299 -19.22 -12.57 10.45
N VAL A 300 -18.93 -12.23 11.69
CA VAL A 300 -19.97 -12.03 12.73
C VAL A 300 -19.97 -10.60 13.26
N SER A 301 -18.86 -10.14 13.86
CA SER A 301 -18.81 -8.78 14.42
C SER A 301 -18.61 -7.69 13.36
N GLY A 302 -18.09 -8.08 12.19
CA GLY A 302 -17.80 -7.17 11.10
C GLY A 302 -16.59 -6.27 11.33
N VAL A 303 -16.03 -5.76 10.23
CA VAL A 303 -15.17 -4.57 10.22
C VAL A 303 -16.02 -3.39 9.78
N THR A 304 -15.80 -2.22 10.35
CA THR A 304 -16.64 -1.04 10.11
C THR A 304 -15.94 0.03 9.29
N ARG A 305 -14.69 -0.22 8.87
CA ARG A 305 -13.88 0.68 8.06
C ARG A 305 -13.50 -0.01 6.75
N ALA A 306 -13.57 0.74 5.65
CA ALA A 306 -13.11 0.29 4.35
C ALA A 306 -12.13 1.30 3.74
N ARG A 307 -11.30 0.83 2.80
CA ARG A 307 -10.36 1.64 2.04
C ARG A 307 -10.61 1.48 0.55
N VAL A 308 -10.47 2.56 -0.20
CA VAL A 308 -10.40 2.60 -1.66
C VAL A 308 -8.94 2.82 -2.07
N PRO A 309 -8.15 1.75 -2.30
CA PRO A 309 -6.75 1.87 -2.73
C PRO A 309 -6.63 2.24 -4.21
N VAL A 310 -7.61 1.91 -5.02
CA VAL A 310 -7.59 2.11 -6.47
C VAL A 310 -8.86 2.81 -6.91
N ILE A 311 -8.72 4.00 -7.52
CA ILE A 311 -9.76 4.67 -8.29
C ILE A 311 -9.10 5.43 -9.44
N GLY A 312 -9.44 5.10 -10.67
CA GLY A 312 -8.83 5.73 -11.85
C GLY A 312 -9.69 5.65 -13.08
N VAL A 313 -9.38 6.55 -14.02
CA VAL A 313 -10.00 6.60 -15.34
C VAL A 313 -8.89 6.70 -16.37
N ARG A 314 -9.01 5.98 -17.48
CA ARG A 314 -8.05 5.99 -18.59
C ARG A 314 -7.66 7.39 -19.00
N THR A 315 -6.41 7.57 -19.35
CA THR A 315 -5.82 8.87 -19.74
C THR A 315 -6.59 9.56 -20.87
N ALA A 316 -7.08 8.79 -21.85
CA ALA A 316 -7.87 9.31 -22.98
C ALA A 316 -9.21 9.97 -22.57
N PHE A 317 -9.72 9.64 -21.37
CA PHE A 317 -10.98 10.19 -20.85
C PHE A 317 -10.76 11.26 -19.78
N ARG A 318 -9.52 11.54 -19.38
CA ARG A 318 -9.22 12.61 -18.42
C ARG A 318 -9.62 13.97 -18.99
N GLY A 319 -10.23 14.82 -18.15
CA GLY A 319 -10.71 16.14 -18.56
C GLY A 319 -11.98 16.12 -19.38
N THR A 320 -12.50 14.95 -19.77
CA THR A 320 -13.77 14.85 -20.50
C THR A 320 -14.97 14.71 -19.56
N ARG A 321 -16.18 15.03 -20.06
CA ARG A 321 -17.43 14.81 -19.32
C ARG A 321 -17.65 13.33 -18.99
N VAL A 322 -17.33 12.42 -19.90
CA VAL A 322 -17.46 10.95 -19.70
C VAL A 322 -16.54 10.49 -18.58
N GLY A 323 -15.27 10.89 -18.58
CA GLY A 323 -14.32 10.54 -17.53
C GLY A 323 -14.71 11.09 -16.15
N ALA A 324 -15.21 12.33 -16.08
CA ALA A 324 -15.70 12.92 -14.83
C ALA A 324 -16.96 12.19 -14.31
N MET A 325 -17.84 11.76 -15.19
CA MET A 325 -19.02 10.95 -14.86
C MET A 325 -18.59 9.57 -14.36
N ALA A 326 -17.64 8.90 -15.03
CA ALA A 326 -17.12 7.59 -14.64
C ALA A 326 -16.50 7.64 -13.24
N ALA A 327 -15.59 8.57 -12.95
CA ALA A 327 -14.97 8.73 -11.63
C ALA A 327 -16.02 9.00 -10.54
N SER A 328 -16.99 9.86 -10.83
CA SER A 328 -18.09 10.19 -9.89
C SER A 328 -19.00 8.99 -9.64
N ALA A 329 -19.35 8.22 -10.67
CA ALA A 329 -20.18 7.02 -10.57
C ALA A 329 -19.48 5.91 -9.80
N LEU A 330 -18.19 5.67 -10.05
CA LEU A 330 -17.36 4.71 -9.32
C LEU A 330 -17.28 5.05 -7.83
N LEU A 331 -17.01 6.31 -7.49
CA LEU A 331 -16.94 6.72 -6.08
C LEU A 331 -18.32 6.62 -5.40
N ALA A 332 -19.38 7.01 -6.10
CA ALA A 332 -20.76 6.87 -5.58
C ALA A 332 -21.11 5.39 -5.33
N ASP A 333 -20.72 4.49 -6.24
CA ASP A 333 -20.91 3.05 -6.09
C ASP A 333 -20.17 2.51 -4.86
N ALA A 334 -18.91 2.91 -4.66
CA ALA A 334 -18.13 2.54 -3.48
C ALA A 334 -18.80 3.00 -2.16
N VAL A 335 -19.25 4.25 -2.08
CA VAL A 335 -19.94 4.75 -0.89
C VAL A 335 -21.24 3.97 -0.63
N MET A 336 -21.99 3.63 -1.67
CA MET A 336 -23.23 2.85 -1.52
C MET A 336 -22.97 1.41 -1.08
N LYS A 337 -21.95 0.75 -1.63
CA LYS A 337 -21.53 -0.59 -1.23
C LYS A 337 -21.01 -0.59 0.20
N ALA A 338 -20.19 0.39 0.57
CA ALA A 338 -19.74 0.58 1.95
C ALA A 338 -20.93 0.73 2.91
N LYS A 339 -21.92 1.55 2.54
CA LYS A 339 -23.14 1.74 3.34
C LYS A 339 -23.96 0.46 3.46
N ALA A 340 -24.15 -0.26 2.36
CA ALA A 340 -24.88 -1.54 2.34
C ALA A 340 -24.18 -2.62 3.18
N ALA A 341 -22.85 -2.58 3.25
CA ALA A 341 -22.02 -3.47 4.06
C ALA A 341 -21.90 -3.02 5.54
N GLY A 342 -22.59 -1.95 5.97
CA GLY A 342 -22.56 -1.47 7.35
C GLY A 342 -21.25 -0.78 7.74
N MET A 343 -20.48 -0.27 6.78
CA MET A 343 -19.25 0.46 7.08
C MET A 343 -19.55 1.82 7.68
N ASP A 344 -18.83 2.19 8.74
CA ASP A 344 -18.92 3.49 9.39
C ASP A 344 -18.05 4.53 8.68
N ARG A 345 -16.89 4.10 8.17
CA ARG A 345 -15.86 4.98 7.59
C ARG A 345 -15.31 4.44 6.29
N LEU A 346 -15.02 5.36 5.38
CA LEU A 346 -14.39 5.06 4.09
C LEU A 346 -13.18 5.96 3.90
N GLU A 347 -12.01 5.35 3.74
CA GLU A 347 -10.76 6.01 3.39
C GLU A 347 -10.51 5.91 1.89
N VAL A 348 -10.05 7.00 1.28
CA VAL A 348 -9.50 7.03 -0.08
C VAL A 348 -8.02 7.36 0.03
N SER A 349 -7.15 6.45 -0.32
CA SER A 349 -5.70 6.57 -0.23
C SER A 349 -5.01 5.58 -1.22
N TRP A 350 -3.84 5.87 -1.77
CA TRP A 350 -3.08 7.09 -1.58
C TRP A 350 -3.39 8.08 -2.71
N MET A 351 -3.44 9.35 -2.37
CA MET A 351 -3.64 10.41 -3.34
C MET A 351 -2.40 11.27 -3.44
N LEU A 352 -1.90 11.44 -4.65
CA LEU A 352 -0.84 12.39 -4.98
C LEU A 352 -1.40 13.82 -4.92
N GLU A 353 -0.60 14.77 -4.46
CA GLU A 353 -0.98 16.19 -4.38
C GLU A 353 -1.34 16.79 -5.75
N GLU A 354 -0.70 16.32 -6.80
CA GLU A 354 -0.97 16.75 -8.18
C GLU A 354 -2.24 16.16 -8.78
N ASN A 355 -2.80 15.12 -8.18
CA ASN A 355 -4.02 14.48 -8.71
C ASN A 355 -5.29 15.30 -8.40
N ARG A 356 -5.31 16.54 -8.93
CA ARG A 356 -6.40 17.51 -8.72
C ARG A 356 -7.80 16.95 -8.98
N PRO A 357 -8.07 16.15 -10.04
CA PRO A 357 -9.40 15.61 -10.27
C PRO A 357 -9.95 14.79 -9.10
N ILE A 358 -9.17 13.84 -8.59
CA ILE A 358 -9.58 12.99 -7.45
C ILE A 358 -9.64 13.80 -6.15
N LEU A 359 -8.65 14.65 -5.89
CA LEU A 359 -8.66 15.54 -4.73
C LEU A 359 -9.90 16.43 -4.70
N ASN A 360 -10.29 17.04 -5.83
CA ASN A 360 -11.49 17.87 -5.90
C ASN A 360 -12.79 17.06 -5.72
N LEU A 361 -12.78 15.78 -6.17
CA LEU A 361 -13.91 14.89 -5.96
C LEU A 361 -14.07 14.55 -4.47
N VAL A 362 -12.98 14.16 -3.80
CA VAL A 362 -12.99 13.78 -2.38
C VAL A 362 -13.18 14.97 -1.45
N ARG A 363 -12.53 16.12 -1.70
CA ARG A 363 -12.72 17.35 -0.94
C ARG A 363 -14.16 17.93 -1.04
N GLY A 364 -14.90 17.55 -2.08
CA GLY A 364 -16.31 17.87 -2.21
C GLY A 364 -17.22 16.98 -1.37
N MET A 365 -16.68 15.97 -0.69
CA MET A 365 -17.37 15.09 0.25
C MET A 365 -17.04 15.49 1.69
N PRO A 366 -17.82 15.09 2.71
CA PRO A 366 -17.50 15.32 4.11
C PRO A 366 -16.36 14.37 4.56
N ALA A 367 -15.17 14.54 3.99
CA ALA A 367 -13.97 13.80 4.26
C ALA A 367 -12.83 14.74 4.67
N ALA A 368 -12.06 14.35 5.69
CA ALA A 368 -10.92 15.09 6.18
C ALA A 368 -9.62 14.36 5.79
N ARG A 369 -8.53 15.12 5.59
CA ARG A 369 -7.19 14.53 5.49
C ARG A 369 -6.82 13.94 6.86
N THR A 370 -6.48 12.68 6.90
CA THR A 370 -6.18 11.95 8.14
C THR A 370 -4.72 11.59 8.29
N LYS A 371 -4.05 11.31 7.18
CA LYS A 371 -2.64 10.89 7.16
C LYS A 371 -1.92 11.46 5.96
N THR A 372 -0.60 11.65 6.14
CA THR A 372 0.35 11.96 5.07
C THR A 372 1.54 11.02 5.20
N TRP A 373 1.94 10.44 4.08
CA TRP A 373 3.18 9.68 3.97
C TRP A 373 4.12 10.40 3.02
N ARG A 374 5.42 10.28 3.28
CA ARG A 374 6.48 10.90 2.48
C ARG A 374 7.41 9.86 1.91
N LEU A 375 7.76 10.02 0.66
CA LEU A 375 8.83 9.29 0.00
C LEU A 375 10.11 10.08 0.09
N TYR A 376 11.20 9.38 0.33
CA TYR A 376 12.53 9.93 0.54
C TYR A 376 13.50 9.38 -0.49
N GLU A 377 14.54 10.14 -0.83
CA GLU A 377 15.65 9.67 -1.66
C GLU A 377 16.98 10.27 -1.22
N LYS A 378 18.09 9.58 -1.55
CA LYS A 378 19.45 10.12 -1.51
C LYS A 378 20.34 9.47 -2.58
N ALA A 379 21.49 10.09 -2.89
CA ALA A 379 22.55 9.46 -3.65
C ALA A 379 23.19 8.31 -2.84
N LEU A 380 23.64 7.25 -3.54
CA LEU A 380 24.37 6.10 -2.97
C LEU A 380 25.87 6.37 -2.86
#